data_a8c5e5dfe74e34b3d52a44954bc443cd
#
_entry.id   a8c5e5dfe74e34b3d52a44954bc443cd
#
_cell.length_a   1.000
_cell.length_b   1.000
_cell.length_c   1.000
_cell.angle_alpha   90.00
_cell.angle_beta   90.00
_cell.angle_gamma   90.00
#
_symmetry.space_group_name_H-M   'P 1'
#
loop_
_entity.id
_entity.type
_entity.pdbx_description
1 polymer ?
#
loop_
_entity_poly.entity_id
_entity_poly.type
_entity_poly.pdbx_seq_one_letter_code
_entity_poly.pdbx_strand_id
1 'polypeptide(L)'
;MIETKTSRRHLDMLTTSLGGDIEHLLKDQDIIEIMLNPDGKLWAESYGKGKYFTGIMFDAKQAANIIKLIAAYHQEIADYEHPEVACELPESKSRFQGWLPPVVTAPSFTIRKRAVRIFTLDDYINMDSLSSEQAHKLRTAIKNRRNILVAGGTGSGKTTFVNALLNELKDCPDRIVVLEDLPELQINAADNVKLMTTSNISMRDLVKGVLRMRPDRIVIGEVRDGGAALELLKAWNTGHPGGICTVHANSAEATISRLEDLVHEVVHVVPASLIKEAIDIIVFMQRDHAGRHKIAKIVDNN
;
A
#
# COMPACT_ATOMS: atom_id res chain seq x y z
N MET A 1 8.89 20.16 -10.05
CA MET A 1 10.34 20.35 -9.84
C MET A 1 10.96 20.66 -11.20
N ILE A 2 11.70 21.77 -11.33
CA ILE A 2 12.40 22.08 -12.59
C ILE A 2 13.59 21.11 -12.69
N GLU A 3 13.57 20.27 -13.70
CA GLU A 3 14.64 19.30 -13.97
C GLU A 3 15.94 20.08 -14.27
N THR A 4 16.90 20.00 -13.38
CA THR A 4 18.22 20.62 -13.59
C THR A 4 19.07 19.70 -14.48
N LYS A 5 20.04 20.27 -15.23
CA LYS A 5 21.00 19.47 -16.02
C LYS A 5 21.73 18.42 -15.17
N THR A 6 21.95 18.71 -13.89
CA THR A 6 22.58 17.80 -12.93
C THR A 6 21.66 16.61 -12.58
N SER A 7 20.37 16.85 -12.37
CA SER A 7 19.40 15.78 -12.08
C SER A 7 19.27 14.80 -13.26
N ARG A 8 19.27 15.32 -14.49
CA ARG A 8 19.22 14.47 -15.70
C ARG A 8 20.46 13.60 -15.85
N ARG A 9 21.65 14.15 -15.59
CA ARG A 9 22.90 13.38 -15.62
C ARG A 9 22.90 12.27 -14.54
N HIS A 10 22.42 12.55 -13.33
CA HIS A 10 22.32 11.53 -12.29
C HIS A 10 21.34 10.44 -12.68
N LEU A 11 20.24 10.77 -13.35
CA LEU A 11 19.28 9.82 -13.86
C LEU A 11 19.90 8.89 -14.91
N ASP A 12 20.61 9.44 -15.89
CA ASP A 12 21.30 8.66 -16.94
C ASP A 12 22.34 7.70 -16.32
N MET A 13 23.09 8.19 -15.33
CA MET A 13 24.07 7.35 -14.60
C MET A 13 23.39 6.27 -13.78
N LEU A 14 22.27 6.56 -13.12
CA LEU A 14 21.49 5.60 -12.35
C LEU A 14 20.92 4.51 -13.26
N THR A 15 20.29 4.87 -14.37
CA THR A 15 19.76 3.94 -15.37
C THR A 15 20.87 2.99 -15.87
N THR A 16 22.04 3.53 -16.20
CA THR A 16 23.19 2.72 -16.60
C THR A 16 23.66 1.78 -15.47
N SER A 17 23.65 2.24 -14.22
CA SER A 17 24.14 1.45 -13.06
C SER A 17 23.15 0.41 -12.59
N LEU A 18 21.84 0.65 -12.71
CA LEU A 18 20.80 -0.35 -12.47
C LEU A 18 20.92 -1.51 -13.45
N GLY A 19 21.35 -1.23 -14.68
CA GLY A 19 21.51 -2.21 -15.74
C GLY A 19 20.19 -2.74 -16.31
N GLY A 20 20.26 -3.41 -17.45
CA GLY A 20 19.09 -3.91 -18.16
C GLY A 20 18.26 -4.90 -17.34
N ASP A 21 18.88 -5.64 -16.43
CA ASP A 21 18.23 -6.68 -15.62
C ASP A 21 17.23 -6.06 -14.61
N ILE A 22 17.69 -5.08 -13.82
CA ILE A 22 16.80 -4.38 -12.86
C ILE A 22 15.74 -3.57 -13.61
N GLU A 23 16.11 -2.92 -14.72
CA GLU A 23 15.14 -2.20 -15.54
C GLU A 23 14.06 -3.14 -16.10
N HIS A 24 14.42 -4.34 -16.54
CA HIS A 24 13.46 -5.33 -17.01
C HIS A 24 12.49 -5.72 -15.90
N LEU A 25 13.01 -6.03 -14.70
CA LEU A 25 12.19 -6.32 -13.53
C LEU A 25 11.29 -5.14 -13.12
N LEU A 26 11.78 -3.91 -13.24
CA LEU A 26 10.98 -2.70 -12.96
C LEU A 26 9.84 -2.51 -13.97
N LYS A 27 10.02 -2.90 -15.23
CA LYS A 27 9.00 -2.81 -16.29
C LYS A 27 8.00 -3.98 -16.27
N ASP A 28 8.39 -5.13 -15.73
CA ASP A 28 7.52 -6.31 -15.64
C ASP A 28 6.38 -6.07 -14.64
N GLN A 29 5.12 -6.08 -15.12
CA GLN A 29 3.93 -5.78 -14.32
C GLN A 29 3.61 -6.82 -13.25
N ASP A 30 4.16 -8.04 -13.36
CA ASP A 30 3.94 -9.10 -12.39
C ASP A 30 4.94 -9.04 -11.21
N ILE A 31 6.03 -8.29 -11.33
CA ILE A 31 7.00 -8.09 -10.24
C ILE A 31 6.49 -7.08 -9.24
N ILE A 32 6.50 -7.48 -7.97
CA ILE A 32 6.07 -6.69 -6.81
C ILE A 32 7.27 -6.03 -6.12
N GLU A 33 8.33 -6.82 -5.91
CA GLU A 33 9.48 -6.43 -5.12
C GLU A 33 10.77 -6.98 -5.71
N ILE A 34 11.85 -6.19 -5.63
CA ILE A 34 13.21 -6.56 -6.07
C ILE A 34 14.12 -6.37 -4.87
N MET A 35 14.87 -7.38 -4.50
CA MET A 35 15.68 -7.39 -3.28
C MET A 35 17.10 -7.83 -3.57
N LEU A 36 18.08 -6.99 -3.27
CA LEU A 36 19.50 -7.35 -3.29
C LEU A 36 19.97 -7.64 -1.85
N ASN A 37 20.44 -8.85 -1.63
CA ASN A 37 20.97 -9.25 -0.33
C ASN A 37 22.49 -8.97 -0.24
N PRO A 38 23.08 -8.95 0.99
CA PRO A 38 24.52 -8.74 1.17
C PRO A 38 25.42 -9.81 0.49
N ASP A 39 24.88 -10.98 0.18
CA ASP A 39 25.60 -12.04 -0.59
C ASP A 39 25.65 -11.76 -2.10
N GLY A 40 25.14 -10.62 -2.54
CA GLY A 40 25.10 -10.18 -3.93
C GLY A 40 23.98 -10.77 -4.76
N LYS A 41 23.14 -11.67 -4.21
CA LYS A 41 22.03 -12.28 -4.94
C LYS A 41 20.86 -11.33 -5.08
N LEU A 42 20.38 -11.17 -6.33
CA LEU A 42 19.18 -10.43 -6.64
C LEU A 42 17.97 -11.36 -6.61
N TRP A 43 17.03 -11.06 -5.74
CA TRP A 43 15.77 -11.78 -5.60
C TRP A 43 14.61 -10.91 -6.14
N ALA A 44 13.60 -11.57 -6.67
CA ALA A 44 12.36 -10.90 -7.05
C ALA A 44 11.16 -11.59 -6.40
N GLU A 45 10.12 -10.84 -6.13
CA GLU A 45 8.80 -11.35 -5.76
C GLU A 45 7.80 -11.00 -6.85
N SER A 46 7.00 -11.97 -7.30
CA SER A 46 5.96 -11.76 -8.30
C SER A 46 4.60 -12.29 -7.85
N TYR A 47 3.51 -11.76 -8.44
CA TYR A 47 2.14 -12.15 -8.10
C TYR A 47 1.88 -13.64 -8.32
N GLY A 48 2.45 -14.37 -9.12
CA GLY A 48 2.11 -15.77 -9.37
C GLY A 48 3.07 -16.77 -8.76
N LYS A 49 4.37 -16.38 -8.65
CA LYS A 49 5.45 -17.30 -8.28
C LYS A 49 5.96 -17.10 -6.85
N GLY A 50 5.51 -15.99 -6.17
CA GLY A 50 6.09 -15.60 -4.90
C GLY A 50 7.55 -15.14 -5.05
N LYS A 51 8.37 -15.35 -4.00
CA LYS A 51 9.78 -14.95 -3.96
C LYS A 51 10.68 -15.98 -4.62
N TYR A 52 11.58 -15.55 -5.51
CA TYR A 52 12.55 -16.42 -6.20
C TYR A 52 13.88 -15.71 -6.47
N PHE A 53 14.95 -16.50 -6.60
CA PHE A 53 16.24 -16.01 -7.05
C PHE A 53 16.23 -15.79 -8.57
N THR A 54 16.63 -14.60 -9.01
CA THR A 54 16.60 -14.22 -10.45
C THR A 54 17.74 -14.84 -11.27
N GLY A 55 18.76 -15.42 -10.62
CA GLY A 55 20.00 -15.84 -11.28
C GLY A 55 21.04 -14.72 -11.43
N ILE A 56 20.69 -13.48 -11.04
CA ILE A 56 21.55 -12.30 -11.21
C ILE A 56 22.34 -12.06 -9.93
N MET A 57 23.61 -11.70 -10.09
CA MET A 57 24.53 -11.38 -9.01
C MET A 57 25.11 -9.97 -9.21
N PHE A 58 25.19 -9.21 -8.12
CA PHE A 58 25.87 -7.91 -8.06
C PHE A 58 27.09 -8.01 -7.15
N ASP A 59 28.18 -7.39 -7.55
CA ASP A 59 29.28 -7.18 -6.62
C ASP A 59 28.98 -5.99 -5.65
N ALA A 60 29.69 -5.96 -4.52
CA ALA A 60 29.49 -4.97 -3.48
C ALA A 60 29.71 -3.51 -3.99
N LYS A 61 30.62 -3.34 -4.96
CA LYS A 61 30.92 -2.01 -5.52
C LYS A 61 29.79 -1.52 -6.42
N GLN A 62 29.23 -2.41 -7.25
CA GLN A 62 28.06 -2.11 -8.07
C GLN A 62 26.86 -1.75 -7.20
N ALA A 63 26.57 -2.56 -6.17
CA ALA A 63 25.48 -2.32 -5.23
C ALA A 63 25.63 -0.98 -4.49
N ALA A 64 26.82 -0.68 -3.97
CA ALA A 64 27.11 0.59 -3.33
C ALA A 64 26.92 1.79 -4.28
N ASN A 65 27.34 1.64 -5.54
CA ASN A 65 27.22 2.70 -6.54
C ASN A 65 25.74 3.03 -6.84
N ILE A 66 24.88 2.01 -6.95
CA ILE A 66 23.44 2.19 -7.14
C ILE A 66 22.85 3.01 -5.98
N ILE A 67 23.13 2.60 -4.73
CA ILE A 67 22.62 3.30 -3.53
C ILE A 67 23.08 4.76 -3.51
N LYS A 68 24.37 5.01 -3.76
CA LYS A 68 24.94 6.35 -3.77
C LYS A 68 24.38 7.24 -4.88
N LEU A 69 24.14 6.71 -6.07
CA LEU A 69 23.53 7.46 -7.18
C LEU A 69 22.08 7.84 -6.89
N ILE A 70 21.34 6.95 -6.24
CA ILE A 70 19.96 7.23 -5.80
C ILE A 70 19.96 8.36 -4.76
N ALA A 71 20.82 8.29 -3.74
CA ALA A 71 20.97 9.34 -2.75
C ALA A 71 21.35 10.69 -3.41
N ALA A 72 22.34 10.67 -4.30
CA ALA A 72 22.79 11.87 -5.01
C ALA A 72 21.67 12.51 -5.88
N TYR A 73 20.80 11.69 -6.49
CA TYR A 73 19.63 12.20 -7.22
C TYR A 73 18.69 12.99 -6.29
N HIS A 74 18.53 12.55 -5.05
CA HIS A 74 17.73 13.21 -4.02
C HIS A 74 18.48 14.29 -3.25
N GLN A 75 19.73 14.61 -3.65
CA GLN A 75 20.61 15.57 -2.97
C GLN A 75 20.96 15.13 -1.53
N GLU A 76 20.99 13.83 -1.28
CA GLU A 76 21.38 13.19 -0.03
C GLU A 76 22.78 12.57 -0.16
N ILE A 77 23.42 12.34 0.98
CA ILE A 77 24.73 11.67 1.06
C ILE A 77 24.50 10.25 1.55
N ALA A 78 25.13 9.28 0.89
CA ALA A 78 25.17 7.89 1.31
C ALA A 78 26.62 7.44 1.47
N ASP A 79 27.05 7.29 2.72
CA ASP A 79 28.41 6.91 3.09
C ASP A 79 28.43 6.10 4.40
N TYR A 80 29.60 6.00 5.04
CA TYR A 80 29.76 5.28 6.30
C TYR A 80 29.03 5.94 7.49
N GLU A 81 28.91 7.28 7.49
CA GLU A 81 28.22 8.04 8.54
C GLU A 81 26.71 8.13 8.27
N HIS A 82 26.31 8.05 6.99
CA HIS A 82 24.92 8.08 6.53
C HIS A 82 24.63 6.82 5.69
N PRO A 83 24.55 5.64 6.35
CA PRO A 83 24.46 4.35 5.65
C PRO A 83 23.07 4.00 5.12
N GLU A 84 22.04 4.77 5.46
CA GLU A 84 20.66 4.55 5.06
C GLU A 84 20.24 5.46 3.91
N VAL A 85 19.52 4.90 2.93
CA VAL A 85 18.86 5.65 1.86
C VAL A 85 17.43 5.16 1.72
N ALA A 86 16.47 6.02 2.07
CA ALA A 86 15.03 5.72 2.02
C ALA A 86 14.33 6.77 1.14
N CYS A 87 13.92 6.41 -0.07
CA CYS A 87 13.34 7.38 -1.01
C CYS A 87 12.45 6.70 -2.07
N GLU A 88 11.91 7.47 -3.00
CA GLU A 88 11.28 6.97 -4.21
C GLU A 88 12.28 6.94 -5.37
N LEU A 89 12.32 5.86 -6.15
CA LEU A 89 13.09 5.84 -7.38
C LEU A 89 12.57 6.89 -8.38
N PRO A 90 13.46 7.56 -9.09
CA PRO A 90 13.08 8.38 -10.24
C PRO A 90 12.19 7.57 -11.21
N GLU A 91 11.37 8.25 -11.99
CA GLU A 91 10.49 7.68 -13.03
C GLU A 91 9.48 6.64 -12.49
N SER A 92 9.93 5.48 -12.02
CA SER A 92 9.05 4.39 -11.58
C SER A 92 8.26 4.73 -10.30
N LYS A 93 8.73 5.72 -9.52
CA LYS A 93 8.14 6.07 -8.21
C LYS A 93 8.04 4.87 -7.26
N SER A 94 8.84 3.83 -7.51
CA SER A 94 8.98 2.68 -6.63
C SER A 94 9.68 3.09 -5.34
N ARG A 95 9.28 2.53 -4.20
CA ARG A 95 9.98 2.77 -2.93
C ARG A 95 11.33 2.07 -2.96
N PHE A 96 12.36 2.79 -2.55
CA PHE A 96 13.71 2.27 -2.42
C PHE A 96 14.15 2.36 -0.96
N GLN A 97 14.66 1.26 -0.44
CA GLN A 97 15.34 1.20 0.85
C GLN A 97 16.70 0.57 0.64
N GLY A 98 17.76 1.34 0.83
CA GLY A 98 19.15 0.91 0.67
C GLY A 98 19.93 1.03 1.97
N TRP A 99 20.87 0.09 2.18
CA TRP A 99 21.76 0.07 3.32
C TRP A 99 23.21 -0.13 2.89
N LEU A 100 24.11 0.64 3.50
CA LEU A 100 25.56 0.53 3.35
C LEU A 100 26.20 0.01 4.64
N PRO A 101 27.42 -0.57 4.58
CA PRO A 101 28.22 -0.76 5.78
C PRO A 101 28.39 0.57 6.55
N PRO A 102 28.39 0.57 7.91
CA PRO A 102 28.59 -0.59 8.79
C PRO A 102 27.29 -1.30 9.24
N VAL A 103 26.10 -0.81 8.86
CA VAL A 103 24.81 -1.38 9.29
C VAL A 103 24.59 -2.78 8.71
N VAL A 104 25.11 -3.02 7.52
CA VAL A 104 25.09 -4.32 6.83
C VAL A 104 26.51 -4.79 6.51
N THR A 105 26.71 -6.08 6.30
CA THR A 105 28.02 -6.63 5.97
C THR A 105 28.50 -6.28 4.56
N ALA A 106 27.55 -6.10 3.64
CA ALA A 106 27.79 -5.60 2.29
C ALA A 106 26.52 -4.83 1.83
N PRO A 107 26.64 -3.92 0.86
CA PRO A 107 25.50 -3.11 0.39
C PRO A 107 24.32 -3.97 0.00
N SER A 108 23.13 -3.58 0.47
CA SER A 108 21.88 -4.26 0.17
C SER A 108 20.75 -3.24 -0.07
N PHE A 109 19.74 -3.61 -0.86
CA PHE A 109 18.60 -2.76 -1.07
C PHE A 109 17.33 -3.56 -1.39
N THR A 110 16.20 -2.92 -1.16
CA THR A 110 14.89 -3.39 -1.58
C THR A 110 14.19 -2.31 -2.39
N ILE A 111 13.61 -2.71 -3.52
CA ILE A 111 12.76 -1.86 -4.37
C ILE A 111 11.36 -2.45 -4.33
N ARG A 112 10.42 -1.76 -3.69
CA ARG A 112 9.01 -2.13 -3.71
C ARG A 112 8.30 -1.34 -4.78
N LYS A 113 7.83 -2.02 -5.82
CA LYS A 113 7.14 -1.38 -6.93
C LYS A 113 5.77 -0.85 -6.52
N ARG A 114 5.38 0.26 -7.12
CA ARG A 114 3.98 0.66 -7.09
C ARG A 114 3.16 -0.36 -7.87
N ALA A 115 1.97 -0.67 -7.37
CA ALA A 115 1.03 -1.50 -8.11
C ALA A 115 0.69 -0.78 -9.44
N VAL A 116 1.20 -1.29 -10.54
CA VAL A 116 0.89 -0.76 -11.90
C VAL A 116 -0.37 -1.43 -12.42
N ARG A 117 -0.57 -2.71 -12.09
CA ARG A 117 -1.73 -3.48 -12.49
C ARG A 117 -2.86 -3.31 -11.48
N ILE A 118 -4.01 -2.80 -11.96
CA ILE A 118 -5.26 -2.84 -11.20
C ILE A 118 -5.91 -4.19 -11.49
N PHE A 119 -5.96 -5.05 -10.48
CA PHE A 119 -6.75 -6.27 -10.54
C PHE A 119 -8.22 -5.94 -10.39
N THR A 120 -9.07 -6.63 -11.13
CA THR A 120 -10.52 -6.59 -10.97
C THR A 120 -10.98 -7.71 -10.03
N LEU A 121 -12.21 -7.65 -9.53
CA LEU A 121 -12.78 -8.78 -8.78
C LEU A 121 -12.88 -10.05 -9.66
N ASP A 122 -13.03 -9.89 -10.98
CA ASP A 122 -13.03 -11.03 -11.91
C ASP A 122 -11.63 -11.65 -12.05
N ASP A 123 -10.56 -10.85 -11.99
CA ASP A 123 -9.19 -11.40 -11.92
C ASP A 123 -9.00 -12.24 -10.65
N TYR A 124 -9.51 -11.79 -9.49
CA TYR A 124 -9.46 -12.57 -8.25
C TYR A 124 -10.26 -13.88 -8.35
N ILE A 125 -11.39 -13.89 -9.06
CA ILE A 125 -12.15 -15.13 -9.35
C ILE A 125 -11.31 -16.05 -10.22
N ASN A 126 -10.74 -15.55 -11.31
CA ASN A 126 -9.92 -16.34 -12.23
C ASN A 126 -8.65 -16.93 -11.59
N MET A 127 -8.14 -16.30 -10.52
CA MET A 127 -7.00 -16.77 -9.73
C MET A 127 -7.41 -17.69 -8.56
N ASP A 128 -8.67 -18.13 -8.47
CA ASP A 128 -9.21 -18.90 -7.33
C ASP A 128 -8.98 -18.24 -5.96
N SER A 129 -8.84 -16.92 -5.93
CA SER A 129 -8.60 -16.13 -4.72
C SER A 129 -9.90 -15.59 -4.12
N LEU A 130 -10.97 -15.56 -4.89
CA LEU A 130 -12.31 -15.09 -4.53
C LEU A 130 -13.37 -15.95 -5.24
N SER A 131 -14.44 -16.35 -4.54
CA SER A 131 -15.56 -17.02 -5.24
C SER A 131 -16.45 -16.01 -5.95
N SER A 132 -17.20 -16.48 -6.98
CA SER A 132 -18.19 -15.64 -7.68
C SER A 132 -19.27 -15.09 -6.74
N GLU A 133 -19.68 -15.89 -5.73
CA GLU A 133 -20.64 -15.46 -4.73
C GLU A 133 -20.07 -14.35 -3.84
N GLN A 134 -18.83 -14.49 -3.38
CA GLN A 134 -18.13 -13.48 -2.61
C GLN A 134 -17.96 -12.17 -3.42
N ALA A 135 -17.59 -12.27 -4.70
CA ALA A 135 -17.47 -11.11 -5.58
C ALA A 135 -18.83 -10.39 -5.75
N HIS A 136 -19.91 -11.15 -5.97
CA HIS A 136 -21.26 -10.60 -6.06
C HIS A 136 -21.67 -9.89 -4.77
N LYS A 137 -21.38 -10.48 -3.61
CA LYS A 137 -21.62 -9.88 -2.29
C LYS A 137 -20.90 -8.54 -2.15
N LEU A 138 -19.61 -8.47 -2.51
CA LEU A 138 -18.82 -7.24 -2.44
C LEU A 138 -19.32 -6.16 -3.41
N ARG A 139 -19.65 -6.51 -4.66
CA ARG A 139 -20.26 -5.58 -5.62
C ARG A 139 -21.57 -5.00 -5.10
N THR A 140 -22.41 -5.87 -4.51
CA THR A 140 -23.67 -5.44 -3.89
C THR A 140 -23.44 -4.51 -2.71
N ALA A 141 -22.46 -4.81 -1.87
CA ALA A 141 -22.08 -3.98 -0.73
C ALA A 141 -21.60 -2.60 -1.17
N ILE A 142 -20.73 -2.53 -2.17
CA ILE A 142 -20.22 -1.28 -2.75
C ILE A 142 -21.38 -0.44 -3.31
N LYS A 143 -22.29 -1.07 -4.07
CA LYS A 143 -23.47 -0.41 -4.62
C LYS A 143 -24.39 0.14 -3.53
N ASN A 144 -24.56 -0.59 -2.45
CA ASN A 144 -25.40 -0.21 -1.31
C ASN A 144 -24.68 0.68 -0.29
N ARG A 145 -23.53 1.23 -0.64
CA ARG A 145 -22.72 2.10 0.23
C ARG A 145 -22.41 1.50 1.58
N ARG A 146 -22.11 0.20 1.64
CA ARG A 146 -21.66 -0.44 2.87
C ARG A 146 -20.19 -0.16 3.12
N ASN A 147 -19.83 0.08 4.38
CA ASN A 147 -18.45 0.31 4.78
C ASN A 147 -17.68 -1.02 4.84
N ILE A 148 -16.57 -1.09 4.12
CA ILE A 148 -15.75 -2.30 3.98
C ILE A 148 -14.40 -2.10 4.65
N LEU A 149 -14.08 -2.95 5.61
CA LEU A 149 -12.78 -3.01 6.25
C LEU A 149 -12.00 -4.22 5.73
N VAL A 150 -10.85 -3.96 5.09
CA VAL A 150 -9.96 -5.00 4.57
C VAL A 150 -8.83 -5.22 5.57
N ALA A 151 -8.79 -6.41 6.17
CA ALA A 151 -7.84 -6.78 7.20
C ALA A 151 -6.85 -7.86 6.72
N GLY A 152 -5.69 -7.94 7.35
CA GLY A 152 -4.69 -8.98 7.08
C GLY A 152 -3.29 -8.54 7.45
N GLY A 153 -2.35 -9.46 7.42
CA GLY A 153 -0.94 -9.23 7.74
C GLY A 153 -0.22 -8.35 6.71
N THR A 154 1.04 -8.04 7.00
CA THR A 154 1.93 -7.35 6.04
C THR A 154 2.11 -8.22 4.79
N GLY A 155 2.03 -7.58 3.62
CA GLY A 155 2.18 -8.28 2.34
C GLY A 155 1.04 -9.25 1.99
N SER A 156 -0.10 -9.24 2.69
CA SER A 156 -1.26 -10.08 2.36
C SER A 156 -2.03 -9.63 1.11
N GLY A 157 -1.68 -8.47 0.53
CA GLY A 157 -2.31 -7.94 -0.67
C GLY A 157 -3.51 -7.00 -0.42
N LYS A 158 -3.67 -6.48 0.81
CA LYS A 158 -4.78 -5.56 1.17
C LYS A 158 -4.93 -4.39 0.22
N THR A 159 -3.87 -3.62 0.00
CA THR A 159 -3.89 -2.45 -0.89
C THR A 159 -4.26 -2.81 -2.32
N THR A 160 -3.73 -3.94 -2.82
CA THR A 160 -4.06 -4.45 -4.16
C THR A 160 -5.54 -4.83 -4.27
N PHE A 161 -6.09 -5.44 -3.22
CA PHE A 161 -7.50 -5.80 -3.17
C PHE A 161 -8.41 -4.58 -3.02
N VAL A 162 -8.01 -3.59 -2.21
CA VAL A 162 -8.72 -2.31 -2.12
C VAL A 162 -8.78 -1.64 -3.50
N ASN A 163 -7.71 -1.67 -4.29
CA ASN A 163 -7.73 -1.16 -5.66
C ASN A 163 -8.74 -1.91 -6.54
N ALA A 164 -8.92 -3.23 -6.35
CA ALA A 164 -9.97 -3.98 -7.05
C ALA A 164 -11.38 -3.53 -6.64
N LEU A 165 -11.60 -3.26 -5.35
CA LEU A 165 -12.87 -2.70 -4.86
C LEU A 165 -13.12 -1.28 -5.39
N LEU A 166 -12.09 -0.43 -5.42
CA LEU A 166 -12.17 0.93 -5.95
C LEU A 166 -12.46 0.95 -7.46
N ASN A 167 -12.00 -0.05 -8.21
CA ASN A 167 -12.32 -0.18 -9.63
C ASN A 167 -13.82 -0.40 -9.89
N GLU A 168 -14.56 -1.00 -8.95
CA GLU A 168 -16.03 -1.11 -9.05
C GLU A 168 -16.73 0.25 -8.89
N LEU A 169 -16.02 1.31 -8.46
CA LEU A 169 -16.54 2.67 -8.31
C LEU A 169 -16.25 3.58 -9.52
N LYS A 170 -15.67 3.06 -10.61
CA LYS A 170 -15.25 3.85 -11.78
C LYS A 170 -16.38 4.68 -12.41
N ASP A 171 -17.60 4.14 -12.43
CA ASP A 171 -18.79 4.77 -13.01
C ASP A 171 -19.71 5.34 -11.93
N CYS A 172 -19.23 5.45 -10.70
CA CYS A 172 -20.00 5.97 -9.57
C CYS A 172 -20.09 7.50 -9.63
N PRO A 173 -21.27 8.10 -9.43
CA PRO A 173 -21.44 9.55 -9.40
C PRO A 173 -20.99 10.19 -8.07
N ASP A 174 -20.62 9.37 -7.08
CA ASP A 174 -20.24 9.82 -5.75
C ASP A 174 -18.90 10.59 -5.78
N ARG A 175 -18.81 11.63 -4.95
CA ARG A 175 -17.56 12.29 -4.65
C ARG A 175 -16.74 11.43 -3.68
N ILE A 176 -15.59 10.91 -4.15
CA ILE A 176 -14.74 10.00 -3.39
C ILE A 176 -13.48 10.74 -2.94
N VAL A 177 -13.27 10.81 -1.64
CA VAL A 177 -12.02 11.37 -1.10
C VAL A 177 -11.16 10.24 -0.54
N VAL A 178 -9.94 10.14 -1.04
CA VAL A 178 -8.95 9.12 -0.68
C VAL A 178 -7.87 9.74 0.19
N LEU A 179 -7.60 9.14 1.34
CA LEU A 179 -6.61 9.58 2.31
C LEU A 179 -5.52 8.51 2.41
N GLU A 180 -4.26 8.91 2.24
CA GLU A 180 -3.13 7.97 2.20
C GLU A 180 -1.88 8.55 2.87
N ASP A 181 -1.05 7.68 3.43
CA ASP A 181 0.32 8.03 3.80
C ASP A 181 1.23 8.07 2.56
N LEU A 182 0.98 7.18 1.62
CA LEU A 182 1.72 7.03 0.38
C LEU A 182 0.74 6.72 -0.76
N PRO A 183 0.93 7.28 -1.96
CA PRO A 183 -0.04 7.21 -3.06
C PRO A 183 -0.05 5.81 -3.71
N GLU A 184 -0.68 4.84 -3.07
CA GLU A 184 -0.83 3.44 -3.54
C GLU A 184 -2.21 3.15 -4.14
N LEU A 185 -3.26 3.85 -3.67
CA LEU A 185 -4.62 3.62 -4.13
C LEU A 185 -4.88 4.26 -5.48
N GLN A 186 -5.61 3.55 -6.33
CA GLN A 186 -5.95 3.97 -7.68
C GLN A 186 -7.47 4.10 -7.80
N ILE A 187 -7.94 5.31 -8.02
CA ILE A 187 -9.36 5.63 -8.18
C ILE A 187 -9.59 6.27 -9.54
N ASN A 188 -10.55 5.72 -10.29
CA ASN A 188 -10.92 6.17 -11.63
C ASN A 188 -12.32 6.82 -11.67
N ALA A 189 -12.96 7.05 -10.51
CA ALA A 189 -14.22 7.80 -10.45
C ALA A 189 -14.02 9.25 -10.93
N ALA A 190 -15.02 9.82 -11.59
CA ALA A 190 -14.93 11.15 -12.19
C ALA A 190 -14.71 12.26 -11.15
N ASP A 191 -15.42 12.20 -10.01
CA ASP A 191 -15.24 13.14 -8.90
C ASP A 191 -14.45 12.50 -7.77
N ASN A 192 -13.14 12.70 -7.80
CA ASN A 192 -12.26 12.19 -6.76
C ASN A 192 -11.22 13.21 -6.34
N VAL A 193 -10.79 13.11 -5.07
CA VAL A 193 -9.68 13.88 -4.50
C VAL A 193 -8.79 12.93 -3.72
N LYS A 194 -7.48 13.05 -3.89
CA LYS A 194 -6.48 12.34 -3.10
C LYS A 194 -5.76 13.31 -2.19
N LEU A 195 -5.72 12.99 -0.91
CA LEU A 195 -4.98 13.72 0.11
C LEU A 195 -3.92 12.81 0.73
N MET A 196 -2.75 13.37 0.99
CA MET A 196 -1.65 12.63 1.60
C MET A 196 -1.22 13.28 2.90
N THR A 197 -0.80 12.45 3.85
CA THR A 197 -0.14 12.93 5.07
C THR A 197 1.18 13.62 4.72
N THR A 198 1.60 14.49 5.60
CA THR A 198 2.91 15.15 5.53
C THR A 198 3.55 15.12 6.92
N SER A 199 4.77 15.62 7.07
CA SER A 199 5.40 15.77 8.39
C SER A 199 4.56 16.59 9.38
N ASN A 200 3.69 17.48 8.88
CA ASN A 200 2.90 18.41 9.70
C ASN A 200 1.39 18.13 9.68
N ILE A 201 0.91 17.19 8.86
CA ILE A 201 -0.51 16.86 8.71
C ILE A 201 -0.66 15.35 8.84
N SER A 202 -1.24 14.91 9.95
CA SER A 202 -1.48 13.51 10.25
C SER A 202 -2.70 12.95 9.51
N MET A 203 -2.85 11.63 9.46
CA MET A 203 -4.04 10.97 8.94
C MET A 203 -5.30 11.42 9.70
N ARG A 204 -5.23 11.58 11.01
CA ARG A 204 -6.31 12.13 11.83
C ARG A 204 -6.74 13.53 11.38
N ASP A 205 -5.78 14.40 11.04
CA ASP A 205 -6.08 15.76 10.58
C ASP A 205 -6.77 15.73 9.21
N LEU A 206 -6.32 14.82 8.33
CA LEU A 206 -6.96 14.62 7.03
C LEU A 206 -8.40 14.16 7.19
N VAL A 207 -8.69 13.17 8.07
CA VAL A 207 -10.07 12.70 8.30
C VAL A 207 -10.96 13.82 8.81
N LYS A 208 -10.49 14.67 9.71
CA LYS A 208 -11.25 15.85 10.18
C LYS A 208 -11.45 16.87 9.08
N GLY A 209 -10.44 17.10 8.26
CA GLY A 209 -10.48 18.08 7.16
C GLY A 209 -11.44 17.67 6.06
N VAL A 210 -11.47 16.37 5.72
CA VAL A 210 -12.29 15.86 4.61
C VAL A 210 -13.79 16.05 4.82
N LEU A 211 -14.27 16.07 6.06
CA LEU A 211 -15.69 16.31 6.38
C LEU A 211 -16.20 17.67 5.87
N ARG A 212 -15.29 18.62 5.61
CA ARG A 212 -15.62 19.94 5.04
C ARG A 212 -15.52 19.98 3.51
N MET A 213 -15.12 18.86 2.88
CA MET A 213 -14.94 18.74 1.44
C MET A 213 -16.17 18.14 0.74
N ARG A 214 -17.27 17.92 1.48
CA ARG A 214 -18.50 17.29 0.99
C ARG A 214 -18.26 15.90 0.37
N PRO A 215 -17.57 14.98 1.06
CA PRO A 215 -17.38 13.64 0.54
C PRO A 215 -18.68 12.85 0.59
N ASP A 216 -18.97 12.08 -0.47
CA ASP A 216 -20.00 11.04 -0.42
C ASP A 216 -19.40 9.74 0.14
N ARG A 217 -18.11 9.48 -0.16
CA ARG A 217 -17.36 8.33 0.34
C ARG A 217 -15.97 8.76 0.81
N ILE A 218 -15.56 8.20 1.95
CA ILE A 218 -14.21 8.40 2.51
C ILE A 218 -13.46 7.08 2.47
N VAL A 219 -12.35 7.05 1.75
CA VAL A 219 -11.46 5.89 1.62
C VAL A 219 -10.15 6.20 2.31
N ILE A 220 -9.67 5.27 3.15
CA ILE A 220 -8.37 5.40 3.81
C ILE A 220 -7.48 4.24 3.41
N GLY A 221 -6.26 4.55 2.95
CA GLY A 221 -5.29 3.53 2.58
C GLY A 221 -5.03 2.55 3.72
N GLU A 222 -4.71 3.07 4.90
CA GLU A 222 -4.51 2.26 6.10
C GLU A 222 -4.72 3.08 7.37
N VAL A 223 -5.39 2.49 8.35
CA VAL A 223 -5.47 3.03 9.72
C VAL A 223 -4.42 2.36 10.59
N ARG A 224 -3.52 3.18 11.15
CA ARG A 224 -2.38 2.73 11.98
C ARG A 224 -2.41 3.25 13.40
N ASP A 225 -3.12 4.36 13.65
CA ASP A 225 -3.21 5.02 14.95
C ASP A 225 -4.66 5.19 15.42
N GLY A 226 -4.83 5.30 16.72
CA GLY A 226 -6.14 5.38 17.35
C GLY A 226 -6.90 6.67 17.03
N GLY A 227 -6.18 7.76 16.79
CA GLY A 227 -6.80 9.04 16.44
C GLY A 227 -7.48 9.00 15.09
N ALA A 228 -6.81 8.44 14.07
CA ALA A 228 -7.37 8.25 12.74
C ALA A 228 -8.51 7.22 12.76
N ALA A 229 -8.34 6.10 13.52
CA ALA A 229 -9.39 5.09 13.68
C ALA A 229 -10.68 5.68 14.23
N LEU A 230 -10.59 6.42 15.33
CA LEU A 230 -11.76 7.01 15.98
C LEU A 230 -12.49 8.02 15.08
N GLU A 231 -11.75 8.91 14.42
CA GLU A 231 -12.36 9.92 13.53
C GLU A 231 -12.99 9.26 12.29
N LEU A 232 -12.38 8.20 11.73
CA LEU A 232 -12.96 7.43 10.62
C LEU A 232 -14.28 6.77 11.02
N LEU A 233 -14.29 6.06 12.16
CA LEU A 233 -15.50 5.39 12.66
C LEU A 233 -16.66 6.39 12.89
N LYS A 234 -16.35 7.57 13.43
CA LYS A 234 -17.32 8.66 13.57
C LYS A 234 -17.81 9.14 12.20
N ALA A 235 -16.92 9.36 11.24
CA ALA A 235 -17.29 9.83 9.91
C ALA A 235 -18.21 8.85 9.20
N TRP A 236 -17.87 7.56 9.23
CA TRP A 236 -18.68 6.51 8.62
C TRP A 236 -20.05 6.33 9.29
N ASN A 237 -20.15 6.57 10.61
CA ASN A 237 -21.40 6.47 11.35
C ASN A 237 -22.27 7.75 11.26
N THR A 238 -21.73 8.87 10.75
CA THR A 238 -22.41 10.17 10.74
C THR A 238 -22.66 10.72 9.33
N GLY A 239 -23.03 9.88 8.38
CA GLY A 239 -23.53 10.32 7.07
C GLY A 239 -22.56 10.18 5.91
N HIS A 240 -21.43 9.47 6.07
CA HIS A 240 -20.48 9.20 5.01
C HIS A 240 -20.29 7.69 4.78
N PRO A 241 -21.37 6.94 4.42
CA PRO A 241 -21.33 5.50 4.21
C PRO A 241 -20.64 5.12 2.91
N GLY A 242 -20.24 3.84 2.79
CA GLY A 242 -19.62 3.32 1.57
C GLY A 242 -18.12 3.56 1.49
N GLY A 243 -17.50 3.76 2.65
CA GLY A 243 -16.06 3.88 2.74
C GLY A 243 -15.35 2.53 2.66
N ILE A 244 -14.06 2.59 2.33
CA ILE A 244 -13.17 1.42 2.28
C ILE A 244 -11.89 1.80 3.04
N CYS A 245 -11.42 0.89 3.90
CA CYS A 245 -10.19 1.10 4.66
C CYS A 245 -9.42 -0.19 4.85
N THR A 246 -8.10 -0.11 5.09
CA THR A 246 -7.33 -1.27 5.53
C THR A 246 -6.86 -1.16 6.97
N VAL A 247 -6.67 -2.32 7.60
CA VAL A 247 -6.08 -2.43 8.93
C VAL A 247 -5.22 -3.70 9.02
N HIS A 248 -4.15 -3.64 9.80
CA HIS A 248 -3.38 -4.83 10.14
C HIS A 248 -4.09 -5.64 11.24
N ALA A 249 -4.43 -6.89 10.92
CA ALA A 249 -4.96 -7.85 11.88
C ALA A 249 -4.49 -9.27 11.54
N ASN A 250 -4.53 -10.16 12.55
CA ASN A 250 -4.04 -11.54 12.43
C ASN A 250 -5.15 -12.53 12.03
N SER A 251 -6.42 -12.16 12.19
CA SER A 251 -7.59 -12.94 11.74
C SER A 251 -8.78 -12.01 11.51
N ALA A 252 -9.84 -12.54 10.88
CA ALA A 252 -11.09 -11.80 10.71
C ALA A 252 -11.72 -11.47 12.07
N GLU A 253 -11.68 -12.41 13.01
CA GLU A 253 -12.21 -12.27 14.36
C GLU A 253 -11.45 -11.24 15.19
N ALA A 254 -10.12 -11.22 15.05
CA ALA A 254 -9.24 -10.26 15.74
C ALA A 254 -9.32 -8.83 15.16
N THR A 255 -9.98 -8.63 14.02
CA THR A 255 -10.02 -7.31 13.37
C THR A 255 -10.76 -6.27 14.22
N ILE A 256 -11.87 -6.63 14.82
CA ILE A 256 -12.63 -5.72 15.70
C ILE A 256 -11.82 -5.39 16.95
N SER A 257 -11.27 -6.40 17.65
CA SER A 257 -10.43 -6.17 18.83
C SER A 257 -9.22 -5.31 18.50
N ARG A 258 -8.64 -5.46 17.30
CA ARG A 258 -7.53 -4.58 16.86
C ARG A 258 -7.96 -3.12 16.72
N LEU A 259 -9.16 -2.86 16.22
CA LEU A 259 -9.69 -1.49 16.15
C LEU A 259 -10.00 -0.95 17.56
N GLU A 260 -10.54 -1.78 18.45
CA GLU A 260 -10.76 -1.41 19.86
C GLU A 260 -9.44 -1.02 20.50
N ASP A 261 -8.37 -1.82 20.33
CA ASP A 261 -7.03 -1.52 20.85
C ASP A 261 -6.52 -0.18 20.32
N LEU A 262 -6.63 0.07 19.01
CA LEU A 262 -6.23 1.35 18.42
C LEU A 262 -7.02 2.53 19.03
N VAL A 263 -8.33 2.41 19.14
CA VAL A 263 -9.16 3.49 19.69
C VAL A 263 -8.87 3.70 21.19
N HIS A 264 -8.50 2.65 21.94
CA HIS A 264 -8.07 2.74 23.34
C HIS A 264 -6.80 3.58 23.54
N GLU A 265 -5.95 3.72 22.51
CA GLU A 265 -4.78 4.62 22.57
C GLU A 265 -5.17 6.10 22.85
N VAL A 266 -6.40 6.48 22.49
CA VAL A 266 -6.85 7.90 22.53
C VAL A 266 -8.10 8.13 23.38
N VAL A 267 -8.84 7.07 23.78
CA VAL A 267 -10.01 7.17 24.65
C VAL A 267 -10.00 6.04 25.68
N HIS A 268 -10.43 6.33 26.90
CA HIS A 268 -10.49 5.32 27.98
C HIS A 268 -11.63 4.31 27.81
N VAL A 269 -12.69 4.70 27.14
CA VAL A 269 -13.87 3.81 26.90
C VAL A 269 -14.18 3.86 25.43
N VAL A 270 -14.05 2.70 24.76
CA VAL A 270 -14.46 2.54 23.36
C VAL A 270 -15.94 2.28 23.32
N PRO A 271 -16.74 3.09 22.63
CA PRO A 271 -18.14 2.77 22.40
C PRO A 271 -18.23 1.54 21.46
N ALA A 272 -18.48 0.37 22.00
CA ALA A 272 -18.61 -0.87 21.20
C ALA A 272 -19.66 -0.74 20.08
N SER A 273 -20.73 0.01 20.33
CA SER A 273 -21.74 0.34 19.31
C SER A 273 -21.16 1.11 18.14
N LEU A 274 -20.22 2.04 18.38
CA LEU A 274 -19.60 2.86 17.31
C LEU A 274 -18.88 1.98 16.27
N ILE A 275 -18.09 1.01 16.72
CA ILE A 275 -17.36 0.11 15.82
C ILE A 275 -18.35 -0.79 15.06
N LYS A 276 -19.32 -1.35 15.78
CA LYS A 276 -20.34 -2.23 15.19
C LYS A 276 -21.18 -1.51 14.13
N GLU A 277 -21.59 -0.28 14.40
CA GLU A 277 -22.43 0.51 13.49
C GLU A 277 -21.65 1.07 12.29
N ALA A 278 -20.35 1.38 12.49
CA ALA A 278 -19.53 1.99 11.44
C ALA A 278 -19.01 0.98 10.41
N ILE A 279 -18.91 -0.30 10.73
CA ILE A 279 -18.32 -1.32 9.85
C ILE A 279 -19.39 -2.33 9.48
N ASP A 280 -19.67 -2.46 8.20
CA ASP A 280 -20.65 -3.42 7.68
C ASP A 280 -20.03 -4.76 7.30
N ILE A 281 -18.86 -4.73 6.66
CA ILE A 281 -18.19 -5.92 6.12
C ILE A 281 -16.72 -5.91 6.49
N ILE A 282 -16.24 -7.05 6.95
CA ILE A 282 -14.82 -7.33 7.13
C ILE A 282 -14.39 -8.35 6.09
N VAL A 283 -13.35 -8.00 5.33
CA VAL A 283 -12.67 -8.91 4.39
C VAL A 283 -11.30 -9.23 4.95
N PHE A 284 -11.05 -10.48 5.27
CA PHE A 284 -9.75 -10.91 5.78
C PHE A 284 -8.92 -11.56 4.67
N MET A 285 -7.72 -11.03 4.47
CA MET A 285 -6.76 -11.48 3.47
C MET A 285 -5.56 -12.13 4.10
N GLN A 286 -5.11 -13.23 3.53
CA GLN A 286 -3.88 -13.92 3.91
C GLN A 286 -3.14 -14.45 2.70
N ARG A 287 -1.89 -14.87 2.91
CA ARG A 287 -1.17 -15.72 1.93
C ARG A 287 -1.44 -17.19 2.26
N ASP A 288 -1.67 -18.00 1.24
CA ASP A 288 -1.72 -19.44 1.40
C ASP A 288 -0.29 -20.04 1.54
N HIS A 289 -0.20 -21.32 1.77
CA HIS A 289 1.08 -22.03 1.91
C HIS A 289 1.97 -21.96 0.65
N ALA A 290 1.39 -21.66 -0.50
CA ALA A 290 2.12 -21.42 -1.75
C ALA A 290 2.50 -19.95 -1.96
N GLY A 291 2.24 -19.09 -0.98
CA GLY A 291 2.51 -17.64 -1.04
C GLY A 291 1.49 -16.83 -1.86
N ARG A 292 0.40 -17.43 -2.33
CA ARG A 292 -0.63 -16.74 -3.12
C ARG A 292 -1.55 -15.93 -2.22
N HIS A 293 -1.95 -14.77 -2.68
CA HIS A 293 -2.89 -13.89 -1.97
C HIS A 293 -4.31 -14.45 -2.08
N LYS A 294 -4.99 -14.61 -0.96
CA LYS A 294 -6.34 -15.20 -0.88
C LYS A 294 -7.24 -14.43 0.08
N ILE A 295 -8.50 -14.29 -0.31
CA ILE A 295 -9.55 -13.84 0.59
C ILE A 295 -9.95 -15.05 1.45
N ALA A 296 -9.49 -15.04 2.71
CA ALA A 296 -9.72 -16.16 3.62
C ALA A 296 -11.14 -16.15 4.20
N LYS A 297 -11.68 -14.96 4.45
CA LYS A 297 -13.01 -14.83 5.06
C LYS A 297 -13.65 -13.48 4.71
N ILE A 298 -14.97 -13.49 4.52
CA ILE A 298 -15.81 -12.29 4.45
C ILE A 298 -16.89 -12.43 5.50
N VAL A 299 -16.92 -11.47 6.43
CA VAL A 299 -17.84 -11.46 7.56
C VAL A 299 -18.75 -10.24 7.47
N ASP A 300 -20.07 -10.44 7.59
CA ASP A 300 -20.98 -9.34 7.88
C ASP A 300 -20.87 -9.02 9.38
N ASN A 301 -20.71 -7.76 9.71
CA ASN A 301 -20.56 -7.29 11.08
C ASN A 301 -21.90 -6.80 11.67
N ASN A 302 -22.93 -6.72 10.84
CA ASN A 302 -24.31 -6.32 11.21
C ASN A 302 -25.29 -7.46 10.99
#